data_2fc075c62505d62ea70465ccb9dac343
#
_entry.id   2fc075c62505d62ea70465ccb9dac343
#
_cell.length_a   1.000
_cell.length_b   1.000
_cell.length_c   1.000
_cell.angle_alpha   90.00
_cell.angle_beta   90.00
_cell.angle_gamma   90.00
#
_symmetry.space_group_name_H-M   'P 1'
#
loop_
_entity.id
_entity.type
_entity.pdbx_description
1 polymer ?
#
loop_
_entity_poly.entity_id
_entity_poly.type
_entity_poly.pdbx_seq_one_letter_code
_entity_poly.pdbx_strand_id
1 'polypeptide(L)'
;YLMSRCRGKGKWTGKIRATTNPSRRHWLRTFLNWYIRPDGTVDPEKSGVVRYFYIYGEKVDEVAWGDTKEEVYEKAKISIDRKIASFRGKVSYKNLIKSFTFILGNLTENTALTEGNEGYVGSVAATGGKMSQALAEGNWNVDVDSDEEAPISDANANAVAVTDPQMN
;
A
#
# COMPACT_ATOMS: atom_id res chain seq x y z
N TYR A 1 14.78 0.61 -1.14
CA TYR A 1 15.45 0.12 -2.35
C TYR A 1 14.83 0.66 -3.64
N LEU A 2 13.51 0.56 -3.85
CA LEU A 2 12.83 1.03 -5.09
C LEU A 2 13.09 2.51 -5.38
N MET A 3 13.01 3.39 -4.39
CA MET A 3 13.24 4.83 -4.57
C MET A 3 14.65 5.16 -5.08
N SER A 4 15.66 4.38 -4.70
CA SER A 4 17.03 4.57 -5.19
C SER A 4 17.22 4.16 -6.65
N ARG A 5 16.30 3.36 -7.20
CA ARG A 5 16.32 2.92 -8.60
C ARG A 5 15.54 3.85 -9.55
N CYS A 6 14.66 4.70 -9.00
CA CYS A 6 13.95 5.71 -9.78
C CYS A 6 14.90 6.85 -10.22
N ARG A 7 15.70 6.59 -11.25
CA ARG A 7 16.65 7.55 -11.80
C ARG A 7 16.12 8.11 -13.11
N GLY A 8 15.96 9.42 -13.16
CA GLY A 8 15.64 10.15 -14.39
C GLY A 8 16.86 10.90 -14.91
N LYS A 9 17.04 10.96 -16.23
CA LYS A 9 18.00 11.85 -16.87
C LYS A 9 17.26 13.14 -17.24
N GLY A 10 17.67 14.29 -16.68
CA GLY A 10 17.05 15.58 -16.96
C GLY A 10 16.17 16.11 -15.82
N LYS A 11 15.16 16.91 -16.16
CA LYS A 11 14.29 17.64 -15.21
C LYS A 11 13.23 16.76 -14.53
N TRP A 12 13.05 15.51 -14.95
CA TRP A 12 12.02 14.63 -14.44
C TRP A 12 12.50 13.82 -13.27
N THR A 13 11.78 13.91 -12.15
CA THR A 13 12.00 13.07 -10.98
C THR A 13 11.21 11.77 -11.14
N GLY A 14 11.86 10.63 -10.95
CA GLY A 14 11.20 9.34 -10.94
C GLY A 14 10.11 9.27 -9.88
N LYS A 15 8.97 8.67 -10.22
CA LYS A 15 7.83 8.44 -9.33
C LYS A 15 7.56 6.94 -9.23
N ILE A 16 7.15 6.49 -8.06
CA ILE A 16 6.65 5.14 -7.83
C ILE A 16 5.14 5.22 -7.73
N ARG A 17 4.46 4.34 -8.45
CA ARG A 17 3.02 4.10 -8.30
C ARG A 17 2.84 2.62 -7.98
N ALA A 18 2.00 2.33 -7.03
CA ALA A 18 1.66 0.98 -6.62
C ALA A 18 0.19 0.91 -6.27
N THR A 19 -0.40 -0.26 -6.46
CA THR A 19 -1.74 -0.61 -5.97
C THR A 19 -1.58 -1.62 -4.85
N THR A 20 -2.50 -1.61 -3.91
CA THR A 20 -2.51 -2.56 -2.79
C THR A 20 -3.94 -2.75 -2.30
N ASN A 21 -4.23 -3.95 -1.82
CA ASN A 21 -5.49 -4.24 -1.14
C ASN A 21 -5.38 -3.82 0.33
N PRO A 22 -6.49 -3.44 0.98
CA PRO A 22 -6.53 -3.16 2.40
C PRO A 22 -6.13 -4.40 3.21
N SER A 23 -5.24 -4.21 4.19
CA SER A 23 -4.92 -5.21 5.20
C SER A 23 -4.39 -4.53 6.46
N ARG A 24 -4.88 -4.94 7.62
CA ARG A 24 -4.47 -4.38 8.92
C ARG A 24 -2.98 -4.55 9.18
N ARG A 25 -2.40 -5.67 8.77
CA ARG A 25 -0.99 -6.04 9.02
C ARG A 25 -0.03 -5.54 7.95
N HIS A 26 -0.54 -4.95 6.87
CA HIS A 26 0.31 -4.51 5.78
C HIS A 26 1.24 -3.37 6.25
N TRP A 27 2.53 -3.45 5.94
CA TRP A 27 3.53 -2.46 6.36
C TRP A 27 3.19 -1.03 5.91
N LEU A 28 2.51 -0.87 4.78
CA LEU A 28 2.02 0.43 4.30
C LEU A 28 1.02 1.08 5.27
N ARG A 29 0.37 0.30 6.14
CA ARG A 29 -0.60 0.83 7.11
C ARG A 29 -0.02 1.99 7.92
N THR A 30 1.27 1.92 8.28
CA THR A 30 1.97 2.99 8.99
C THR A 30 2.02 4.29 8.18
N PHE A 31 2.21 4.20 6.87
CA PHE A 31 2.20 5.35 5.96
C PHE A 31 0.80 5.87 5.69
N LEU A 32 -0.21 5.02 5.78
CA LEU A 32 -1.60 5.33 5.47
C LEU A 32 -2.40 5.82 6.67
N ASN A 33 -1.90 5.68 7.90
CA ASN A 33 -2.63 6.01 9.11
C ASN A 33 -3.30 7.40 9.10
N TRP A 34 -2.65 8.40 8.50
CA TRP A 34 -3.21 9.75 8.40
C TRP A 34 -4.43 9.81 7.47
N TYR A 35 -4.47 8.97 6.43
CA TYR A 35 -5.54 8.91 5.45
C TYR A 35 -6.74 8.07 5.92
N ILE A 36 -6.58 7.30 6.97
CA ILE A 36 -7.54 6.29 7.41
C ILE A 36 -8.19 6.75 8.70
N ARG A 37 -9.51 6.63 8.75
CA ARG A 37 -10.33 6.90 9.94
C ARG A 37 -10.18 5.79 10.98
N PRO A 38 -10.61 6.03 12.24
CA PRO A 38 -10.55 5.01 13.29
C PRO A 38 -11.33 3.73 12.97
N ASP A 39 -12.39 3.82 12.16
CA ASP A 39 -13.19 2.69 11.71
C ASP A 39 -12.49 1.83 10.64
N GLY A 40 -11.33 2.26 10.14
CA GLY A 40 -10.56 1.58 9.11
C GLY A 40 -10.88 2.02 7.69
N THR A 41 -11.87 2.86 7.48
CA THR A 41 -12.19 3.40 6.16
C THR A 41 -11.27 4.55 5.80
N VAL A 42 -11.08 4.77 4.51
CA VAL A 42 -10.31 5.92 4.03
C VAL A 42 -11.13 7.19 4.16
N ASP A 43 -10.51 8.25 4.65
CA ASP A 43 -11.12 9.57 4.71
C ASP A 43 -11.17 10.19 3.31
N PRO A 44 -12.37 10.42 2.72
CA PRO A 44 -12.49 10.96 1.37
C PRO A 44 -11.84 12.35 1.22
N GLU A 45 -11.86 13.16 2.27
CA GLU A 45 -11.27 14.51 2.24
C GLU A 45 -9.75 14.47 2.20
N LYS A 46 -9.16 13.38 2.65
CA LYS A 46 -7.70 13.17 2.65
C LYS A 46 -7.22 12.39 1.43
N SER A 47 -8.12 11.71 0.71
CA SER A 47 -7.78 10.99 -0.51
C SER A 47 -7.22 11.96 -1.55
N GLY A 48 -6.05 11.62 -2.11
CA GLY A 48 -5.36 12.46 -3.08
C GLY A 48 -4.53 13.60 -2.48
N VAL A 49 -4.64 13.89 -1.20
CA VAL A 49 -3.81 14.92 -0.55
C VAL A 49 -2.35 14.51 -0.54
N VAL A 50 -1.48 15.41 -0.97
CA VAL A 50 -0.03 15.16 -0.97
C VAL A 50 0.53 15.55 0.39
N ARG A 51 1.25 14.63 1.01
CA ARG A 51 2.04 14.88 2.22
C ARG A 51 3.52 14.66 1.97
N TYR A 52 4.34 15.20 2.82
CA TYR A 52 5.80 15.06 2.73
C TYR A 52 6.33 14.27 3.91
N PHE A 53 7.41 13.52 3.65
CA PHE A 53 8.02 12.71 4.69
C PHE A 53 9.54 12.58 4.54
N TYR A 54 10.19 12.30 5.64
CA TYR A 54 11.59 11.95 5.72
C TYR A 54 11.79 10.81 6.73
N ILE A 55 12.44 9.72 6.29
CA ILE A 55 12.76 8.58 7.15
C ILE A 55 14.12 8.87 7.79
N TYR A 56 14.14 8.98 9.12
CA TYR A 56 15.36 9.32 9.88
C TYR A 56 15.98 8.13 10.62
N GLY A 57 15.31 7.00 10.68
CA GLY A 57 15.77 5.79 11.32
C GLY A 57 15.68 4.55 10.42
N GLU A 58 15.86 3.38 11.02
CA GLU A 58 15.81 2.09 10.32
C GLU A 58 14.41 1.47 10.30
N LYS A 59 13.55 1.88 11.24
CA LYS A 59 12.20 1.37 11.35
C LYS A 59 11.22 2.16 10.48
N VAL A 60 10.13 1.51 10.10
CA VAL A 60 9.08 2.09 9.24
C VAL A 60 8.34 3.24 9.92
N ASP A 61 8.31 3.26 11.25
CA ASP A 61 7.68 4.28 12.07
C ASP A 61 8.60 5.47 12.43
N GLU A 62 9.90 5.35 12.16
CA GLU A 62 10.86 6.43 12.36
C GLU A 62 10.84 7.42 11.19
N VAL A 63 9.69 8.11 11.04
CA VAL A 63 9.38 8.99 9.92
C VAL A 63 8.84 10.32 10.42
N ALA A 64 9.44 11.41 9.95
CA ALA A 64 8.88 12.74 10.13
C ALA A 64 7.90 13.05 8.99
N TRP A 65 6.68 13.46 9.34
CA TRP A 65 5.63 13.83 8.41
C TRP A 65 5.26 15.30 8.53
N GLY A 66 4.87 15.91 7.40
CA GLY A 66 4.35 17.27 7.35
C GLY A 66 3.57 17.53 6.06
N ASP A 67 2.88 18.66 6.05
CA ASP A 67 2.10 19.12 4.90
C ASP A 67 2.96 19.97 3.95
N THR A 68 4.13 20.38 4.43
CA THR A 68 5.17 21.06 3.64
C THR A 68 6.53 20.42 3.88
N LYS A 69 7.47 20.65 2.96
CA LYS A 69 8.86 20.19 3.13
C LYS A 69 9.56 20.93 4.25
N GLU A 70 9.20 22.18 4.44
CA GLU A 70 9.72 23.05 5.48
C GLU A 70 9.36 22.50 6.86
N GLU A 71 8.10 22.10 7.06
CA GLU A 71 7.63 21.47 8.30
C GLU A 71 8.38 20.17 8.60
N VAL A 72 8.55 19.30 7.60
CA VAL A 72 9.32 18.05 7.76
C VAL A 72 10.78 18.33 8.09
N TYR A 73 11.38 19.35 7.47
CA TYR A 73 12.73 19.77 7.77
C TYR A 73 12.90 20.20 9.22
N GLU A 74 12.01 21.05 9.74
CA GLU A 74 12.08 21.49 11.14
C GLU A 74 11.94 20.30 12.13
N LYS A 75 11.04 19.36 11.83
CA LYS A 75 10.85 18.16 12.67
C LYS A 75 12.06 17.22 12.69
N ALA A 76 12.79 17.11 11.58
CA ALA A 76 13.91 16.17 11.42
C ALA A 76 15.25 16.86 11.18
N LYS A 77 15.37 18.15 11.53
CA LYS A 77 16.49 19.03 11.20
C LYS A 77 17.86 18.42 11.48
N ILE A 78 18.07 17.92 12.69
CA ILE A 78 19.37 17.34 13.09
C ILE A 78 19.77 16.17 12.18
N SER A 79 18.82 15.31 11.85
CA SER A 79 19.10 14.14 11.00
C SER A 79 19.35 14.56 9.54
N ILE A 80 18.56 15.50 9.04
CA ILE A 80 18.68 16.02 7.68
C ILE A 80 20.00 16.78 7.52
N ASP A 81 20.37 17.66 8.44
CA ASP A 81 21.62 18.43 8.39
C ASP A 81 22.85 17.51 8.44
N ARG A 82 22.81 16.48 9.29
CA ARG A 82 23.84 15.43 9.32
C ARG A 82 23.98 14.73 7.96
N LYS A 83 22.83 14.43 7.34
CA LYS A 83 22.82 13.81 6.02
C LYS A 83 23.37 14.73 4.94
N ILE A 84 23.00 16.00 4.93
CA ILE A 84 23.53 17.02 4.02
C ILE A 84 25.05 17.14 4.18
N ALA A 85 25.55 17.21 5.42
CA ALA A 85 26.98 17.28 5.71
C ALA A 85 27.72 16.03 5.16
N SER A 86 27.15 14.83 5.30
CA SER A 86 27.75 13.60 4.78
C SER A 86 27.90 13.61 3.25
N PHE A 87 27.08 14.36 2.53
CA PHE A 87 27.20 14.57 1.09
C PHE A 87 27.96 15.86 0.72
N ARG A 88 28.71 16.43 1.67
CA ARG A 88 29.51 17.67 1.47
C ARG A 88 28.67 18.84 0.90
N GLY A 89 27.44 18.98 1.36
CA GLY A 89 26.54 20.04 0.91
C GLY A 89 25.98 19.92 -0.52
N LYS A 90 26.26 18.82 -1.22
CA LYS A 90 25.79 18.60 -2.60
C LYS A 90 24.29 18.25 -2.69
N VAL A 91 23.62 18.07 -1.56
CA VAL A 91 22.20 17.68 -1.48
C VAL A 91 21.46 18.72 -0.66
N SER A 92 20.32 19.18 -1.17
CA SER A 92 19.40 20.05 -0.42
C SER A 92 18.42 19.22 0.40
N TYR A 93 17.93 19.75 1.54
CA TYR A 93 16.84 19.14 2.30
C TYR A 93 15.62 18.86 1.44
N LYS A 94 15.31 19.75 0.46
CA LYS A 94 14.19 19.56 -0.48
C LYS A 94 14.29 18.29 -1.32
N ASN A 95 15.52 17.79 -1.55
CA ASN A 95 15.77 16.57 -2.31
C ASN A 95 15.72 15.31 -1.44
N LEU A 96 16.00 15.45 -0.14
CA LEU A 96 15.93 14.36 0.83
C LEU A 96 14.49 14.05 1.22
N ILE A 97 13.65 15.08 1.36
CA ILE A 97 12.25 14.97 1.70
C ILE A 97 11.45 14.52 0.48
N LYS A 98 10.67 13.47 0.64
CA LYS A 98 9.86 12.86 -0.41
C LYS A 98 8.39 13.21 -0.22
N SER A 99 7.64 13.17 -1.30
CA SER A 99 6.18 13.29 -1.27
C SER A 99 5.52 11.92 -1.31
N PHE A 100 4.39 11.83 -0.66
CA PHE A 100 3.52 10.66 -0.64
C PHE A 100 2.08 11.12 -0.82
N THR A 101 1.31 10.37 -1.57
CA THR A 101 -0.14 10.53 -1.67
C THR A 101 -0.78 9.16 -1.76
N PHE A 102 -1.93 9.03 -1.17
CA PHE A 102 -2.78 7.86 -1.28
C PHE A 102 -4.11 8.27 -1.91
N ILE A 103 -4.56 7.49 -2.88
CA ILE A 103 -5.83 7.70 -3.56
C ILE A 103 -6.69 6.47 -3.29
N LEU A 104 -7.86 6.69 -2.72
CA LEU A 104 -8.86 5.65 -2.57
C LEU A 104 -9.35 5.26 -3.96
N GLY A 105 -9.39 3.97 -4.22
CA GLY A 105 -10.04 3.39 -5.39
C GLY A 105 -11.12 2.44 -4.92
N ASN A 106 -12.37 2.87 -4.94
CA ASN A 106 -13.51 2.02 -4.64
C ASN A 106 -13.89 1.18 -5.86
N LEU A 107 -14.30 -0.05 -5.60
CA LEU A 107 -14.84 -0.91 -6.65
C LEU A 107 -16.03 -0.24 -7.38
N THR A 108 -16.87 0.46 -6.63
CA THR A 108 -18.04 1.17 -7.14
C THR A 108 -17.74 2.37 -8.02
N GLU A 109 -16.52 2.94 -7.92
CA GLU A 109 -16.09 4.05 -8.77
C GLU A 109 -15.58 3.58 -10.14
N ASN A 110 -15.33 2.30 -10.29
CA ASN A 110 -14.91 1.72 -11.56
C ASN A 110 -16.11 1.32 -12.41
N THR A 111 -16.72 2.34 -13.07
CA THR A 111 -17.93 2.15 -13.90
C THR A 111 -17.72 1.13 -15.01
N ALA A 112 -16.52 1.04 -15.57
CA ALA A 112 -16.19 0.04 -16.59
C ALA A 112 -16.30 -1.41 -16.06
N LEU A 113 -16.01 -1.62 -14.79
CA LEU A 113 -16.14 -2.93 -14.13
C LEU A 113 -17.57 -3.17 -13.65
N THR A 114 -18.25 -2.14 -13.12
CA THR A 114 -19.57 -2.28 -12.51
C THR A 114 -20.68 -2.32 -13.56
N GLU A 115 -20.59 -1.52 -14.63
CA GLU A 115 -21.58 -1.47 -15.70
C GLU A 115 -21.34 -2.53 -16.80
N GLY A 116 -20.07 -2.88 -17.03
CA GLY A 116 -19.68 -3.85 -18.06
C GLY A 116 -19.58 -5.29 -17.60
N ASN A 117 -19.53 -5.55 -16.29
CA ASN A 117 -19.32 -6.88 -15.74
C ASN A 117 -19.97 -7.05 -14.36
N GLU A 118 -21.30 -7.14 -14.34
CA GLU A 118 -22.08 -7.40 -13.11
C GLU A 118 -21.62 -8.69 -12.40
N GLY A 119 -21.09 -9.67 -13.15
CA GLY A 119 -20.56 -10.91 -12.61
C GLY A 119 -19.31 -10.70 -11.74
N TYR A 120 -18.50 -9.67 -12.03
CA TYR A 120 -17.31 -9.36 -11.20
C TYR A 120 -17.71 -8.85 -9.81
N VAL A 121 -18.66 -7.93 -9.76
CA VAL A 121 -19.18 -7.41 -8.47
C VAL A 121 -19.80 -8.55 -7.66
N GLY A 122 -20.58 -9.40 -8.33
CA GLY A 122 -21.14 -10.61 -7.72
C GLY A 122 -20.07 -11.58 -7.21
N SER A 123 -18.98 -11.76 -7.95
CA SER A 123 -17.88 -12.62 -7.53
C SER A 123 -17.16 -12.07 -6.31
N VAL A 124 -16.90 -10.76 -6.25
CA VAL A 124 -16.29 -10.12 -5.06
C VAL A 124 -17.23 -10.24 -3.86
N ALA A 125 -18.53 -10.02 -4.04
CA ALA A 125 -19.51 -10.21 -2.97
C ALA A 125 -19.61 -11.67 -2.51
N ALA A 126 -19.52 -12.61 -3.45
CA ALA A 126 -19.59 -14.05 -3.18
C ALA A 126 -18.31 -14.62 -2.53
N THR A 127 -17.19 -13.93 -2.62
CA THR A 127 -15.95 -14.35 -1.95
C THR A 127 -16.16 -14.49 -0.44
N GLY A 128 -17.13 -13.73 0.12
CA GLY A 128 -17.50 -13.82 1.54
C GLY A 128 -16.38 -13.38 2.51
N GLY A 129 -16.71 -13.39 3.79
CA GLY A 129 -15.75 -13.17 4.85
C GLY A 129 -15.07 -11.79 4.84
N LYS A 130 -13.92 -11.74 5.47
CA LYS A 130 -13.14 -10.50 5.71
C LYS A 130 -12.56 -9.90 4.42
N MET A 131 -12.20 -10.76 3.44
CA MET A 131 -11.65 -10.30 2.16
C MET A 131 -12.69 -9.49 1.38
N SER A 132 -13.92 -9.99 1.29
CA SER A 132 -15.03 -9.28 0.63
C SER A 132 -15.26 -7.92 1.27
N GLN A 133 -15.30 -7.86 2.58
CA GLN A 133 -15.48 -6.62 3.33
C GLN A 133 -14.29 -5.65 3.10
N ALA A 134 -13.06 -6.14 3.14
CA ALA A 134 -11.88 -5.32 2.88
C ALA A 134 -11.90 -4.72 1.47
N LEU A 135 -12.25 -5.52 0.46
CA LEU A 135 -12.27 -5.09 -0.94
C LEU A 135 -13.46 -4.20 -1.27
N ALA A 136 -14.66 -4.54 -0.79
CA ALA A 136 -15.88 -3.79 -1.09
C ALA A 136 -15.91 -2.43 -0.37
N GLU A 137 -15.50 -2.39 0.89
CA GLU A 137 -15.56 -1.21 1.74
C GLU A 137 -14.23 -0.42 1.78
N GLY A 138 -13.14 -0.98 1.24
CA GLY A 138 -11.81 -0.40 1.36
C GLY A 138 -11.32 -0.32 2.82
N ASN A 139 -11.74 -1.27 3.67
CA ASN A 139 -11.51 -1.23 5.11
C ASN A 139 -10.13 -1.80 5.49
N TRP A 140 -9.28 -0.97 6.07
CA TRP A 140 -7.92 -1.29 6.47
C TRP A 140 -7.80 -1.93 7.87
N ASN A 141 -8.89 -2.03 8.62
CA ASN A 141 -8.89 -2.70 9.93
C ASN A 141 -9.18 -4.20 9.80
N VAL A 142 -9.48 -4.67 8.59
CA VAL A 142 -9.72 -6.08 8.33
C VAL A 142 -8.40 -6.82 8.25
N ASP A 143 -8.30 -7.94 8.97
CA ASP A 143 -7.16 -8.85 8.94
C ASP A 143 -7.41 -9.93 7.89
N VAL A 144 -6.93 -9.68 6.68
CA VAL A 144 -7.15 -10.56 5.53
C VAL A 144 -6.20 -11.76 5.57
N ASP A 145 -5.03 -11.59 6.20
CA ASP A 145 -3.98 -12.62 6.22
C ASP A 145 -4.31 -13.78 7.17
N SER A 146 -5.33 -13.63 8.03
CA SER A 146 -5.73 -14.68 8.97
C SER A 146 -6.58 -15.78 8.34
N ASP A 147 -7.06 -15.59 7.12
CA ASP A 147 -7.91 -16.58 6.42
C ASP A 147 -7.07 -17.44 5.44
N GLU A 148 -5.79 -17.12 5.19
CA GLU A 148 -4.91 -17.94 4.35
C GLU A 148 -4.27 -19.13 5.08
N GLU A 149 -4.38 -19.23 6.41
CA GLU A 149 -3.96 -20.40 7.21
C GLU A 149 -5.13 -21.36 7.55
N ALA A 150 -6.13 -21.47 6.71
CA ALA A 150 -6.96 -22.67 6.77
C ALA A 150 -6.07 -23.84 6.27
N PRO A 151 -5.80 -24.87 7.08
CA PRO A 151 -5.03 -25.99 6.58
C PRO A 151 -5.74 -26.54 5.35
N ILE A 152 -5.00 -26.68 4.25
CA ILE A 152 -5.47 -27.45 3.10
C ILE A 152 -5.90 -28.80 3.70
N SER A 153 -7.21 -28.98 3.83
CA SER A 153 -7.74 -30.24 4.32
C SER A 153 -7.26 -31.29 3.34
N ASP A 154 -6.63 -32.36 3.86
CA ASP A 154 -6.14 -33.53 3.11
C ASP A 154 -7.22 -34.24 2.28
N ALA A 155 -8.41 -33.66 2.18
CA ALA A 155 -9.51 -34.18 1.38
C ALA A 155 -9.24 -34.20 -0.14
N ASN A 156 -8.24 -33.47 -0.63
CA ASN A 156 -7.86 -33.50 -2.04
C ASN A 156 -6.62 -34.36 -2.36
N ALA A 157 -5.99 -34.97 -1.36
CA ALA A 157 -4.85 -35.85 -1.60
C ALA A 157 -5.24 -37.22 -2.19
N ASN A 158 -6.53 -37.55 -2.18
CA ASN A 158 -7.03 -38.87 -2.65
C ASN A 158 -7.69 -38.82 -4.05
N ALA A 159 -7.63 -37.72 -4.77
CA ALA A 159 -8.31 -37.59 -6.06
C ALA A 159 -7.40 -37.81 -7.29
N VAL A 160 -6.15 -38.25 -7.12
CA VAL A 160 -5.28 -38.60 -8.26
C VAL A 160 -4.70 -39.99 -8.06
N ALA A 161 -5.57 -41.01 -8.13
CA ALA A 161 -5.19 -42.36 -8.47
C ALA A 161 -6.29 -42.96 -9.35
N VAL A 162 -6.46 -42.39 -10.53
CA VAL A 162 -7.09 -43.11 -11.65
C VAL A 162 -5.96 -43.87 -12.36
N THR A 163 -5.73 -45.07 -11.95
CA THR A 163 -5.00 -46.08 -12.72
C THR A 163 -5.78 -46.32 -13.99
N ASP A 164 -5.17 -46.01 -15.11
CA ASP A 164 -5.62 -46.42 -16.43
C ASP A 164 -5.38 -47.93 -16.62
N PRO A 165 -6.43 -48.76 -16.79
CA PRO A 165 -6.25 -50.18 -17.04
C PRO A 165 -6.48 -50.48 -18.53
N GLN A 166 -5.63 -49.99 -19.41
CA GLN A 166 -5.62 -50.44 -20.80
C GLN A 166 -4.21 -50.30 -21.37
N MET A 167 -3.38 -51.32 -21.19
CA MET A 167 -2.40 -51.77 -22.17
C MET A 167 -2.10 -53.24 -21.90
N ASN A 168 -2.78 -54.08 -22.62
CA ASN A 168 -2.27 -55.31 -23.13
C ASN A 168 -2.05 -55.17 -24.61
#